data_83d031d109eb0ec4ae577a4a23f43a6a
#
_entry.id   83d031d109eb0ec4ae577a4a23f43a6a
#
_cell.length_a   1.000
_cell.length_b   1.000
_cell.length_c   1.000
_cell.angle_alpha   90.00
_cell.angle_beta   90.00
_cell.angle_gamma   90.00
#
_symmetry.space_group_name_H-M   'P 1'
#
loop_
_entity.id
_entity.type
_entity.pdbx_description
1 polymer ?
#
loop_
_entity_poly.entity_id
_entity_poly.type
_entity_poly.pdbx_seq_one_letter_code
_entity_poly.pdbx_strand_id
1 'polypeptide(L)'
;MTAAPSVQVFTPDIPKAGRITLAAFALFVIGWLIYIEFTGGLDFNVYRFGAMTIFDNDGMHKDLYARNLLEYGDFRLPFTYPPFAALVFLPFAFLPAWVGIAIMYAISIGVAWWLATLIYNYAADRGYSIPFQERLGTYGIIAALTFIIIMTGPWRRGLSLIQINPIILTLVLADFIRPATRVPRGALIGIAGGIKLTPLAFGIILLMRKDWRGILTLGASFGTTILLGFIFLPQQAVTFWTSAVSDSGRVGGINFADNISIQGWLMHLGLREPTLRPVYYALVLATIGLCAVLLRQLIRRNLVLSQVAVGGFLMVSISPISWSHHNVMFPLIIMTLVLDAFPLFFTHLPAWLSGTAHVLTWVAFIGLYISPMWLGAAIGGGFNSLNHLAQYALLFSTVPILCLYAVMALWAGSVCAPAVRIAQNRERAVTAGPKPEPQAA
;
A
#
# COMPACT_ATOMS: atom_id res chain seq x y z
N MET A 1 25.24 -51.82 -0.71
CA MET A 1 24.00 -51.08 -0.80
C MET A 1 23.83 -50.23 0.46
N THR A 2 24.29 -49.00 0.45
CA THR A 2 24.15 -48.04 1.56
C THR A 2 22.79 -47.37 1.41
N ALA A 3 21.92 -47.55 2.41
CA ALA A 3 20.63 -46.92 2.46
C ALA A 3 20.79 -45.39 2.41
N ALA A 4 20.03 -44.73 1.53
CA ALA A 4 19.96 -43.28 1.46
C ALA A 4 19.43 -42.72 2.79
N PRO A 5 19.95 -41.58 3.30
CA PRO A 5 19.45 -40.97 4.52
C PRO A 5 18.01 -40.53 4.31
N SER A 6 17.12 -41.02 5.17
CA SER A 6 15.73 -40.57 5.22
C SER A 6 15.70 -39.08 5.55
N VAL A 7 15.20 -38.26 4.63
CA VAL A 7 14.88 -36.85 4.88
C VAL A 7 13.77 -36.86 5.91
N GLN A 8 14.09 -36.62 7.16
CA GLN A 8 13.11 -36.32 8.18
C GLN A 8 12.49 -34.95 7.83
N VAL A 9 11.28 -34.97 7.29
CA VAL A 9 10.45 -33.78 7.15
C VAL A 9 10.09 -33.34 8.59
N PHE A 10 10.81 -32.34 9.10
CA PHE A 10 10.46 -31.67 10.35
C PHE A 10 9.13 -30.98 10.15
N THR A 11 8.02 -31.63 10.48
CA THR A 11 6.73 -30.96 10.63
C THR A 11 6.78 -30.24 11.99
N PRO A 12 6.83 -28.91 12.02
CA PRO A 12 6.83 -28.20 13.30
C PRO A 12 5.54 -28.56 14.05
N ASP A 13 5.70 -29.00 15.29
CA ASP A 13 4.55 -29.35 16.13
C ASP A 13 3.77 -28.05 16.44
N ILE A 14 2.61 -27.91 15.78
CA ILE A 14 1.77 -26.73 15.95
C ILE A 14 0.90 -26.93 17.22
N PRO A 15 1.01 -26.06 18.23
CA PRO A 15 0.20 -26.17 19.45
C PRO A 15 -1.29 -26.26 19.14
N LYS A 16 -2.06 -26.93 20.01
CA LYS A 16 -3.52 -27.12 19.81
C LYS A 16 -4.26 -25.80 19.52
N ALA A 17 -3.95 -24.74 20.27
CA ALA A 17 -4.57 -23.43 20.04
C ALA A 17 -4.19 -22.85 18.66
N GLY A 18 -2.94 -23.05 18.21
CA GLY A 18 -2.50 -22.64 16.86
C GLY A 18 -3.27 -23.38 15.77
N ARG A 19 -3.49 -24.69 15.90
CA ARG A 19 -4.31 -25.47 14.96
C ARG A 19 -5.75 -24.97 14.90
N ILE A 20 -6.34 -24.63 16.05
CA ILE A 20 -7.69 -24.04 16.10
C ILE A 20 -7.72 -22.69 15.41
N THR A 21 -6.71 -21.82 15.64
CA THR A 21 -6.61 -20.51 14.97
C THR A 21 -6.51 -20.65 13.46
N LEU A 22 -5.69 -21.58 12.97
CA LEU A 22 -5.57 -21.86 11.53
C LEU A 22 -6.90 -22.36 10.93
N ALA A 23 -7.59 -23.29 11.60
CA ALA A 23 -8.87 -23.79 11.15
C ALA A 23 -9.94 -22.69 11.11
N ALA A 24 -10.01 -21.86 12.15
CA ALA A 24 -10.93 -20.72 12.21
C ALA A 24 -10.62 -19.69 11.11
N PHE A 25 -9.35 -19.40 10.86
CA PHE A 25 -8.93 -18.53 9.76
C PHE A 25 -9.32 -19.10 8.41
N ALA A 26 -9.09 -20.39 8.16
CA ALA A 26 -9.46 -21.03 6.91
C ALA A 26 -10.99 -20.99 6.67
N LEU A 27 -11.80 -21.28 7.70
CA LEU A 27 -13.26 -21.18 7.61
C LEU A 27 -13.71 -19.74 7.34
N PHE A 28 -13.08 -18.76 7.98
CA PHE A 28 -13.37 -17.35 7.72
C PHE A 28 -13.06 -16.96 6.27
N VAL A 29 -11.89 -17.36 5.74
CA VAL A 29 -11.47 -17.08 4.36
C VAL A 29 -12.45 -17.69 3.36
N ILE A 30 -12.87 -18.95 3.56
CA ILE A 30 -13.84 -19.63 2.69
C ILE A 30 -15.20 -18.92 2.77
N GLY A 31 -15.69 -18.62 3.97
CA GLY A 31 -16.97 -17.94 4.16
C GLY A 31 -17.00 -16.56 3.50
N TRP A 32 -15.88 -15.83 3.59
CA TRP A 32 -15.77 -14.51 2.93
C TRP A 32 -15.71 -14.63 1.39
N LEU A 33 -15.02 -15.63 0.86
CA LEU A 33 -15.03 -15.88 -0.59
C LEU A 33 -16.46 -16.13 -1.09
N ILE A 34 -17.21 -17.00 -0.40
CA ILE A 34 -18.62 -17.25 -0.72
C ILE A 34 -19.42 -15.94 -0.71
N TYR A 35 -19.26 -15.10 0.31
CA TYR A 35 -19.93 -13.80 0.39
C TYR A 35 -19.57 -12.87 -0.78
N ILE A 36 -18.29 -12.81 -1.18
CA ILE A 36 -17.84 -11.98 -2.31
C ILE A 36 -18.41 -12.47 -3.64
N GLU A 37 -18.53 -13.77 -3.84
CA GLU A 37 -19.15 -14.34 -5.05
C GLU A 37 -20.60 -13.86 -5.21
N PHE A 38 -21.34 -13.71 -4.11
CA PHE A 38 -22.71 -13.14 -4.14
C PHE A 38 -22.70 -11.62 -4.35
N THR A 39 -21.68 -10.90 -3.92
CA THR A 39 -21.60 -9.43 -4.05
C THR A 39 -20.90 -8.96 -5.33
N GLY A 40 -20.19 -9.85 -6.02
CA GLY A 40 -19.78 -9.71 -7.40
C GLY A 40 -18.47 -9.00 -7.70
N GLY A 41 -17.59 -8.67 -6.72
CA GLY A 41 -16.24 -8.14 -6.99
C GLY A 41 -16.21 -6.97 -8.00
N LEU A 42 -16.79 -5.83 -7.64
CA LEU A 42 -17.12 -4.74 -8.57
C LEU A 42 -15.93 -4.28 -9.44
N ASP A 43 -14.77 -4.01 -8.82
CA ASP A 43 -13.61 -3.50 -9.57
C ASP A 43 -12.95 -4.58 -10.44
N PHE A 44 -13.01 -5.84 -10.01
CA PHE A 44 -12.57 -6.95 -10.85
C PHE A 44 -13.36 -7.01 -12.15
N ASN A 45 -14.67 -6.80 -12.08
CA ASN A 45 -15.50 -6.77 -13.28
C ASN A 45 -15.11 -5.62 -14.22
N VAL A 46 -14.75 -4.44 -13.68
CA VAL A 46 -14.21 -3.35 -14.51
C VAL A 46 -12.92 -3.79 -15.22
N TYR A 47 -12.01 -4.49 -14.52
CA TYR A 47 -10.77 -5.00 -15.14
C TYR A 47 -11.07 -6.02 -16.23
N ARG A 48 -11.95 -6.97 -15.95
CA ARG A 48 -12.36 -8.03 -16.87
C ARG A 48 -13.04 -7.44 -18.10
N PHE A 49 -14.00 -6.55 -17.94
CA PHE A 49 -14.66 -5.87 -19.06
C PHE A 49 -13.68 -5.02 -19.86
N GLY A 50 -12.76 -4.30 -19.21
CA GLY A 50 -11.70 -3.58 -19.90
C GLY A 50 -10.81 -4.48 -20.76
N ALA A 51 -10.48 -5.68 -20.28
CA ALA A 51 -9.75 -6.67 -21.07
C ALA A 51 -10.59 -7.24 -22.24
N MET A 52 -11.89 -7.42 -22.04
CA MET A 52 -12.80 -7.91 -23.10
C MET A 52 -12.93 -6.95 -24.27
N THR A 53 -12.81 -5.63 -24.06
CA THR A 53 -12.85 -4.63 -25.14
C THR A 53 -11.75 -4.84 -26.19
N ILE A 54 -10.68 -5.60 -25.86
CA ILE A 54 -9.57 -5.89 -26.78
C ILE A 54 -10.02 -6.79 -27.95
N PHE A 55 -11.05 -7.63 -27.73
CA PHE A 55 -11.53 -8.60 -28.71
C PHE A 55 -12.82 -8.18 -29.40
N ASP A 56 -13.34 -7.00 -29.10
CA ASP A 56 -14.60 -6.56 -29.68
C ASP A 56 -14.40 -5.99 -31.08
N ASN A 57 -14.59 -6.87 -32.07
CA ASN A 57 -14.57 -6.48 -33.46
C ASN A 57 -15.96 -6.06 -33.98
N ASP A 58 -17.03 -6.25 -33.20
CA ASP A 58 -18.41 -6.12 -33.65
C ASP A 58 -19.08 -4.80 -33.22
N GLY A 59 -18.32 -3.91 -32.51
CA GLY A 59 -18.83 -2.62 -32.03
C GLY A 59 -19.90 -2.72 -30.94
N MET A 60 -20.12 -3.92 -30.39
CA MET A 60 -21.11 -4.16 -29.30
C MET A 60 -20.56 -3.76 -27.94
N HIS A 61 -19.23 -3.79 -27.73
CA HIS A 61 -18.60 -3.38 -26.50
C HIS A 61 -18.17 -1.91 -26.58
N LYS A 62 -18.20 -1.25 -25.44
CA LYS A 62 -17.81 0.16 -25.32
C LYS A 62 -16.30 0.29 -25.47
N ASP A 63 -15.82 1.46 -25.94
CA ASP A 63 -14.40 1.81 -25.89
C ASP A 63 -13.86 1.59 -24.45
N LEU A 64 -12.62 1.11 -24.33
CA LEU A 64 -11.93 0.89 -23.07
C LEU A 64 -12.05 2.10 -22.12
N TYR A 65 -12.00 3.31 -22.66
CA TYR A 65 -12.12 4.54 -21.88
C TYR A 65 -13.52 5.17 -21.90
N ALA A 66 -14.55 4.44 -22.29
CA ALA A 66 -15.93 4.88 -22.12
C ALA A 66 -16.22 5.14 -20.63
N ARG A 67 -16.97 6.22 -20.32
CA ARG A 67 -17.29 6.58 -18.92
C ARG A 67 -18.21 5.56 -18.24
N ASN A 68 -18.92 4.78 -19.01
CA ASN A 68 -19.88 3.76 -18.57
C ASN A 68 -19.48 2.36 -19.05
N LEU A 69 -18.19 2.01 -18.98
CA LEU A 69 -17.71 0.69 -19.38
C LEU A 69 -18.47 -0.43 -18.65
N LEU A 70 -18.66 -0.28 -17.33
CA LEU A 70 -19.50 -1.11 -16.50
C LEU A 70 -20.61 -0.29 -15.88
N GLU A 71 -21.87 -0.75 -16.00
CA GLU A 71 -23.02 -0.18 -15.33
C GLU A 71 -23.46 -1.12 -14.19
N TYR A 72 -23.60 -0.58 -12.99
CA TYR A 72 -24.01 -1.33 -11.81
C TYR A 72 -25.01 -0.48 -11.02
N GLY A 73 -26.32 -0.75 -11.17
CA GLY A 73 -27.37 0.13 -10.70
C GLY A 73 -27.20 1.53 -11.30
N ASP A 74 -27.15 2.54 -10.46
CA ASP A 74 -26.93 3.94 -10.85
C ASP A 74 -25.44 4.30 -11.05
N PHE A 75 -24.53 3.38 -10.74
CA PHE A 75 -23.10 3.63 -10.87
C PHE A 75 -22.63 3.42 -12.31
N ARG A 76 -21.82 4.36 -12.78
CA ARG A 76 -21.11 4.31 -14.06
C ARG A 76 -19.63 4.20 -13.78
N LEU A 77 -19.05 3.06 -14.12
CA LEU A 77 -17.67 2.71 -13.79
C LEU A 77 -16.81 2.65 -15.04
N PRO A 78 -15.90 3.62 -15.21
CA PRO A 78 -14.92 3.61 -16.30
C PRO A 78 -13.69 2.79 -15.94
N PHE A 79 -12.96 2.36 -16.95
CA PHE A 79 -11.59 1.88 -16.79
C PHE A 79 -10.66 3.08 -16.54
N THR A 80 -9.95 3.08 -15.43
CA THR A 80 -9.13 4.23 -14.98
C THR A 80 -7.62 3.97 -15.02
N TYR A 81 -7.21 2.82 -15.53
CA TYR A 81 -5.82 2.36 -15.56
C TYR A 81 -5.18 2.57 -16.94
N PRO A 82 -3.81 2.57 -17.04
CA PRO A 82 -3.13 2.58 -18.32
C PRO A 82 -3.54 1.40 -19.22
N PRO A 83 -3.39 1.50 -20.56
CA PRO A 83 -3.78 0.42 -21.49
C PRO A 83 -3.09 -0.92 -21.20
N PHE A 84 -1.84 -0.89 -20.73
CA PHE A 84 -1.10 -2.08 -20.33
C PHE A 84 -1.85 -2.91 -19.24
N ALA A 85 -2.61 -2.27 -18.37
CA ALA A 85 -3.40 -2.99 -17.37
C ALA A 85 -4.46 -3.89 -18.03
N ALA A 86 -5.11 -3.45 -19.12
CA ALA A 86 -6.05 -4.30 -19.86
C ALA A 86 -5.37 -5.55 -20.43
N LEU A 87 -4.11 -5.44 -20.88
CA LEU A 87 -3.31 -6.58 -21.34
C LEU A 87 -2.98 -7.55 -20.18
N VAL A 88 -2.68 -7.03 -18.99
CA VAL A 88 -2.42 -7.85 -17.79
C VAL A 88 -3.66 -8.62 -17.36
N PHE A 89 -4.84 -8.04 -17.51
CA PHE A 89 -6.12 -8.68 -17.17
C PHE A 89 -6.67 -9.58 -18.28
N LEU A 90 -5.99 -9.66 -19.43
CA LEU A 90 -6.42 -10.43 -20.59
C LEU A 90 -6.80 -11.90 -20.28
N PRO A 91 -6.03 -12.66 -19.44
CA PRO A 91 -6.41 -14.02 -19.08
C PRO A 91 -7.81 -14.13 -18.47
N PHE A 92 -8.25 -13.11 -17.73
CA PHE A 92 -9.56 -13.10 -17.08
C PHE A 92 -10.72 -12.81 -18.05
N ALA A 93 -10.45 -12.29 -19.25
CA ALA A 93 -11.47 -12.11 -20.27
C ALA A 93 -12.05 -13.46 -20.74
N PHE A 94 -11.24 -14.53 -20.69
CA PHE A 94 -11.60 -15.88 -21.15
C PHE A 94 -12.16 -16.76 -20.04
N LEU A 95 -12.13 -16.32 -18.79
CA LEU A 95 -12.58 -17.09 -17.64
C LEU A 95 -13.99 -16.65 -17.21
N PRO A 96 -14.81 -17.57 -16.67
CA PRO A 96 -16.00 -17.17 -15.94
C PRO A 96 -15.66 -16.20 -14.81
N ALA A 97 -16.51 -15.20 -14.55
CA ALA A 97 -16.22 -14.14 -13.55
C ALA A 97 -15.89 -14.74 -12.18
N TRP A 98 -16.64 -15.74 -11.70
CA TRP A 98 -16.40 -16.37 -10.41
C TRP A 98 -15.02 -17.04 -10.29
N VAL A 99 -14.50 -17.63 -11.38
CA VAL A 99 -13.14 -18.20 -11.39
C VAL A 99 -12.11 -17.09 -11.22
N GLY A 100 -12.28 -15.99 -11.95
CA GLY A 100 -11.37 -14.83 -11.86
C GLY A 100 -11.41 -14.18 -10.47
N ILE A 101 -12.58 -14.03 -9.88
CA ILE A 101 -12.78 -13.54 -8.51
C ILE A 101 -12.06 -14.46 -7.53
N ALA A 102 -12.26 -15.78 -7.60
CA ALA A 102 -11.62 -16.75 -6.71
C ALA A 102 -10.08 -16.70 -6.82
N ILE A 103 -9.53 -16.60 -8.04
CA ILE A 103 -8.08 -16.48 -8.27
C ILE A 103 -7.53 -15.19 -7.63
N MET A 104 -8.13 -14.04 -7.92
CA MET A 104 -7.68 -12.75 -7.39
C MET A 104 -7.82 -12.66 -5.87
N TYR A 105 -8.89 -13.27 -5.32
CA TYR A 105 -9.07 -13.40 -3.89
C TYR A 105 -7.98 -14.25 -3.25
N ALA A 106 -7.70 -15.43 -3.80
CA ALA A 106 -6.64 -16.32 -3.31
C ALA A 106 -5.26 -15.64 -3.36
N ILE A 107 -4.95 -14.91 -4.43
CA ILE A 107 -3.74 -14.10 -4.53
C ILE A 107 -3.70 -13.06 -3.40
N SER A 108 -4.80 -12.35 -3.17
CA SER A 108 -4.87 -11.30 -2.13
C SER A 108 -4.66 -11.88 -0.73
N ILE A 109 -5.27 -13.02 -0.41
CA ILE A 109 -5.05 -13.73 0.87
C ILE A 109 -3.60 -14.21 0.98
N GLY A 110 -3.02 -14.77 -0.09
CA GLY A 110 -1.62 -15.18 -0.13
C GLY A 110 -0.66 -14.01 0.12
N VAL A 111 -0.93 -12.84 -0.46
CA VAL A 111 -0.15 -11.61 -0.22
C VAL A 111 -0.30 -11.12 1.22
N ALA A 112 -1.50 -11.17 1.80
CA ALA A 112 -1.71 -10.81 3.21
C ALA A 112 -0.94 -11.76 4.15
N TRP A 113 -0.95 -13.07 3.85
CA TRP A 113 -0.16 -14.07 4.56
C TRP A 113 1.35 -13.81 4.47
N TRP A 114 1.82 -13.53 3.27
CA TRP A 114 3.22 -13.16 3.05
C TRP A 114 3.61 -11.89 3.81
N LEU A 115 2.77 -10.86 3.79
CA LEU A 115 3.00 -9.63 4.56
C LEU A 115 3.02 -9.90 6.08
N ALA A 116 2.10 -10.73 6.58
CA ALA A 116 2.09 -11.16 7.98
C ALA A 116 3.38 -11.90 8.35
N THR A 117 3.86 -12.78 7.46
CA THR A 117 5.13 -13.51 7.64
C THR A 117 6.32 -12.55 7.67
N LEU A 118 6.34 -11.55 6.78
CA LEU A 118 7.38 -10.51 6.80
C LEU A 118 7.38 -9.72 8.10
N ILE A 119 6.20 -9.33 8.60
CA ILE A 119 6.06 -8.60 9.87
C ILE A 119 6.52 -9.46 11.05
N TYR A 120 6.10 -10.72 11.07
CA TYR A 120 6.50 -11.68 12.10
C TYR A 120 8.04 -11.85 12.14
N ASN A 121 8.64 -12.16 11.00
CA ASN A 121 10.09 -12.35 10.90
C ASN A 121 10.85 -11.07 11.26
N TYR A 122 10.36 -9.92 10.79
CA TYR A 122 10.97 -8.63 11.08
C TYR A 122 11.00 -8.31 12.58
N ALA A 123 9.95 -8.68 13.31
CA ALA A 123 9.90 -8.54 14.77
C ALA A 123 10.82 -9.56 15.47
N ALA A 124 10.78 -10.83 15.05
CA ALA A 124 11.58 -11.90 15.61
C ALA A 124 13.09 -11.66 15.43
N ASP A 125 13.53 -11.27 14.23
CA ASP A 125 14.93 -10.99 13.91
C ASP A 125 15.51 -9.82 14.74
N ARG A 126 14.65 -8.95 15.26
CA ARG A 126 15.02 -7.83 16.16
C ARG A 126 14.92 -8.16 17.64
N GLY A 127 14.62 -9.42 17.98
CA GLY A 127 14.50 -9.88 19.35
C GLY A 127 13.26 -9.38 20.09
N TYR A 128 12.23 -8.93 19.37
CA TYR A 128 10.97 -8.58 20.01
C TYR A 128 10.28 -9.83 20.55
N SER A 129 9.79 -9.77 21.80
CA SER A 129 8.93 -10.79 22.35
C SER A 129 7.59 -10.79 21.60
N ILE A 130 7.25 -11.91 20.97
CA ILE A 130 6.00 -12.06 20.21
C ILE A 130 4.93 -12.58 21.18
N PRO A 131 3.87 -11.81 21.44
CA PRO A 131 2.80 -12.24 22.35
C PRO A 131 2.18 -13.56 21.88
N PHE A 132 1.85 -14.43 22.83
CA PHE A 132 1.21 -15.73 22.59
C PHE A 132 2.01 -16.73 21.75
N GLN A 133 3.31 -16.52 21.52
CA GLN A 133 4.16 -17.39 20.70
C GLN A 133 4.14 -18.85 21.16
N GLU A 134 4.27 -19.11 22.46
CA GLU A 134 4.26 -20.47 23.01
C GLU A 134 2.89 -21.14 22.85
N ARG A 135 1.82 -20.36 22.94
CA ARG A 135 0.44 -20.87 22.87
C ARG A 135 -0.04 -21.14 21.45
N LEU A 136 0.26 -20.25 20.51
CA LEU A 136 -0.25 -20.30 19.12
C LEU A 136 0.77 -20.92 18.15
N GLY A 137 2.06 -20.87 18.49
CA GLY A 137 3.12 -21.20 17.56
C GLY A 137 3.23 -20.21 16.40
N THR A 138 4.26 -20.34 15.58
CA THR A 138 4.56 -19.41 14.46
C THR A 138 3.39 -19.30 13.49
N TYR A 139 2.84 -20.42 13.03
CA TYR A 139 1.76 -20.39 12.03
C TYR A 139 0.43 -19.85 12.59
N GLY A 140 0.13 -20.11 13.87
CA GLY A 140 -1.04 -19.53 14.52
C GLY A 140 -0.93 -18.01 14.67
N ILE A 141 0.26 -17.50 14.99
CA ILE A 141 0.53 -16.04 15.02
C ILE A 141 0.40 -15.44 13.63
N ILE A 142 1.00 -16.07 12.59
CA ILE A 142 0.90 -15.57 11.22
C ILE A 142 -0.56 -15.56 10.75
N ALA A 143 -1.36 -16.59 11.08
CA ALA A 143 -2.78 -16.60 10.75
C ALA A 143 -3.54 -15.46 11.46
N ALA A 144 -3.27 -15.22 12.74
CA ALA A 144 -3.87 -14.12 13.49
C ALA A 144 -3.48 -12.75 12.91
N LEU A 145 -2.20 -12.55 12.59
CA LEU A 145 -1.71 -11.33 11.94
C LEU A 145 -2.36 -11.15 10.55
N THR A 146 -2.47 -12.22 9.77
CA THR A 146 -3.15 -12.18 8.46
C THR A 146 -4.61 -11.75 8.63
N PHE A 147 -5.31 -12.32 9.60
CA PHE A 147 -6.69 -11.93 9.93
C PHE A 147 -6.76 -10.44 10.29
N ILE A 148 -5.86 -9.94 11.15
CA ILE A 148 -5.81 -8.51 11.50
C ILE A 148 -5.58 -7.66 10.26
N ILE A 149 -4.66 -8.04 9.37
CA ILE A 149 -4.35 -7.31 8.13
C ILE A 149 -5.59 -7.22 7.24
N ILE A 150 -6.22 -8.35 6.92
CA ILE A 150 -7.37 -8.38 6.00
C ILE A 150 -8.61 -7.69 6.58
N MET A 151 -8.70 -7.57 7.91
CA MET A 151 -9.78 -6.86 8.59
C MET A 151 -9.54 -5.34 8.67
N THR A 152 -8.33 -4.83 8.35
CA THR A 152 -8.15 -3.38 8.24
C THR A 152 -9.05 -2.80 7.12
N GLY A 153 -9.54 -1.59 7.31
CA GLY A 153 -10.43 -0.92 6.35
C GLY A 153 -9.92 -0.99 4.91
N PRO A 154 -8.63 -0.64 4.64
CA PRO A 154 -8.05 -0.74 3.29
C PRO A 154 -8.14 -2.14 2.68
N TRP A 155 -7.74 -3.17 3.41
CA TRP A 155 -7.74 -4.54 2.92
C TRP A 155 -9.16 -5.10 2.79
N ARG A 156 -10.01 -4.89 3.79
CA ARG A 156 -11.40 -5.35 3.77
C ARG A 156 -12.16 -4.77 2.58
N ARG A 157 -12.01 -3.45 2.32
CA ARG A 157 -12.60 -2.82 1.15
C ARG A 157 -11.98 -3.33 -0.14
N GLY A 158 -10.64 -3.47 -0.20
CA GLY A 158 -9.93 -4.04 -1.34
C GLY A 158 -10.40 -5.45 -1.68
N LEU A 159 -10.57 -6.32 -0.68
CA LEU A 159 -11.09 -7.68 -0.85
C LEU A 159 -12.55 -7.69 -1.34
N SER A 160 -13.43 -6.84 -0.82
CA SER A 160 -14.82 -6.77 -1.27
C SER A 160 -14.95 -6.31 -2.73
N LEU A 161 -14.01 -5.52 -3.23
CA LEU A 161 -13.95 -5.04 -4.61
C LEU A 161 -13.10 -5.94 -5.53
N ILE A 162 -12.36 -6.90 -4.96
CA ILE A 162 -11.36 -7.73 -5.65
C ILE A 162 -10.32 -6.86 -6.39
N GLN A 163 -9.66 -5.99 -5.61
CA GLN A 163 -8.71 -4.99 -6.10
C GLN A 163 -7.35 -5.57 -6.51
N ILE A 164 -6.70 -4.93 -7.50
CA ILE A 164 -5.33 -5.23 -7.95
C ILE A 164 -4.25 -4.81 -6.93
N ASN A 165 -4.58 -3.97 -5.95
CA ASN A 165 -3.61 -3.36 -5.05
C ASN A 165 -2.71 -4.35 -4.28
N PRO A 166 -3.15 -5.56 -3.86
CA PRO A 166 -2.24 -6.57 -3.29
C PRO A 166 -1.13 -7.02 -4.24
N ILE A 167 -1.42 -7.15 -5.54
CA ILE A 167 -0.41 -7.46 -6.56
C ILE A 167 0.59 -6.31 -6.70
N ILE A 168 0.10 -5.06 -6.71
CA ILE A 168 0.96 -3.87 -6.72
C ILE A 168 1.88 -3.84 -5.48
N LEU A 169 1.34 -4.11 -4.29
CA LEU A 169 2.12 -4.24 -3.06
C LEU A 169 3.23 -5.30 -3.21
N THR A 170 2.90 -6.46 -3.77
CA THR A 170 3.87 -7.55 -3.98
C THR A 170 5.00 -7.11 -4.91
N LEU A 171 4.69 -6.50 -6.04
CA LEU A 171 5.69 -6.03 -7.00
C LEU A 171 6.64 -5.01 -6.35
N VAL A 172 6.09 -4.03 -5.63
CA VAL A 172 6.89 -3.00 -4.96
C VAL A 172 7.75 -3.59 -3.84
N LEU A 173 7.18 -4.37 -2.92
CA LEU A 173 7.94 -4.99 -1.84
C LEU A 173 9.02 -5.91 -2.37
N ALA A 174 8.67 -6.81 -3.31
CA ALA A 174 9.63 -7.74 -3.90
C ALA A 174 10.80 -7.00 -4.56
N ASP A 175 10.56 -5.87 -5.21
CA ASP A 175 11.64 -5.11 -5.84
C ASP A 175 12.68 -4.61 -4.81
N PHE A 176 12.25 -4.25 -3.61
CA PHE A 176 13.14 -3.75 -2.56
C PHE A 176 13.77 -4.83 -1.68
N ILE A 177 13.03 -5.94 -1.38
CA ILE A 177 13.49 -6.97 -0.44
C ILE A 177 14.14 -8.19 -1.10
N ARG A 178 13.93 -8.40 -2.41
CA ARG A 178 14.54 -9.51 -3.13
C ARG A 178 16.07 -9.46 -3.03
N PRO A 179 16.76 -10.60 -3.01
CA PRO A 179 18.21 -10.66 -3.09
C PRO A 179 18.72 -10.00 -4.37
N ALA A 180 20.01 -9.70 -4.43
CA ALA A 180 20.66 -9.21 -5.65
C ALA A 180 20.43 -10.18 -6.81
N THR A 181 19.93 -9.69 -7.92
CA THR A 181 19.64 -10.45 -9.13
C THR A 181 20.25 -9.77 -10.35
N ARG A 182 20.27 -10.47 -11.51
CA ARG A 182 20.72 -9.87 -12.78
C ARG A 182 19.82 -8.69 -13.21
N VAL A 183 18.53 -8.73 -12.82
CA VAL A 183 17.58 -7.65 -13.10
C VAL A 183 17.73 -6.58 -12.00
N PRO A 184 18.12 -5.33 -12.34
CA PRO A 184 18.27 -4.26 -11.37
C PRO A 184 16.96 -3.94 -10.64
N ARG A 185 17.06 -3.30 -9.46
CA ARG A 185 15.88 -2.74 -8.78
C ARG A 185 15.21 -1.70 -9.66
N GLY A 186 13.95 -1.46 -9.44
CA GLY A 186 13.14 -0.55 -10.26
C GLY A 186 12.32 -1.27 -11.33
N ALA A 187 12.72 -2.48 -11.76
CA ALA A 187 12.02 -3.22 -12.81
C ALA A 187 10.57 -3.54 -12.43
N LEU A 188 10.34 -4.09 -11.22
CA LEU A 188 9.00 -4.45 -10.77
C LEU A 188 8.17 -3.22 -10.43
N ILE A 189 8.79 -2.15 -9.93
CA ILE A 189 8.12 -0.86 -9.71
C ILE A 189 7.67 -0.25 -11.04
N GLY A 190 8.51 -0.32 -12.10
CA GLY A 190 8.14 0.15 -13.43
C GLY A 190 6.97 -0.62 -14.04
N ILE A 191 6.94 -1.96 -13.89
CA ILE A 191 5.80 -2.79 -14.29
C ILE A 191 4.54 -2.41 -13.48
N ALA A 192 4.67 -2.26 -12.15
CA ALA A 192 3.57 -1.82 -11.30
C ALA A 192 3.03 -0.46 -11.73
N GLY A 193 3.93 0.48 -12.11
CA GLY A 193 3.60 1.78 -12.69
C GLY A 193 2.81 1.67 -14.00
N GLY A 194 3.14 0.68 -14.83
CA GLY A 194 2.41 0.39 -16.07
C GLY A 194 1.01 -0.17 -15.84
N ILE A 195 0.79 -0.88 -14.74
CA ILE A 195 -0.54 -1.34 -14.34
C ILE A 195 -1.34 -0.17 -13.73
N LYS A 196 -0.69 0.61 -12.85
CA LYS A 196 -1.29 1.73 -12.14
C LYS A 196 -0.22 2.77 -11.87
N LEU A 197 -0.43 4.04 -12.22
CA LEU A 197 0.62 5.07 -12.18
C LEU A 197 1.17 5.37 -10.78
N THR A 198 0.34 5.22 -9.74
CA THR A 198 0.69 5.63 -8.37
C THR A 198 1.94 4.96 -7.81
N PRO A 199 2.30 3.68 -8.10
CA PRO A 199 3.55 3.05 -7.67
C PRO A 199 4.84 3.75 -8.13
N LEU A 200 4.79 4.58 -9.16
CA LEU A 200 5.97 5.35 -9.59
C LEU A 200 6.51 6.28 -8.48
N ALA A 201 5.67 6.64 -7.50
CA ALA A 201 6.08 7.39 -6.31
C ALA A 201 7.21 6.70 -5.52
N PHE A 202 7.32 5.37 -5.58
CA PHE A 202 8.42 4.62 -4.96
C PHE A 202 9.79 4.88 -5.60
N GLY A 203 9.83 5.48 -6.77
CA GLY A 203 11.06 5.97 -7.40
C GLY A 203 11.86 6.93 -6.51
N ILE A 204 11.18 7.64 -5.58
CA ILE A 204 11.85 8.49 -4.58
C ILE A 204 12.85 7.69 -3.74
N ILE A 205 12.58 6.44 -3.42
CA ILE A 205 13.49 5.59 -2.62
C ILE A 205 14.77 5.32 -3.41
N LEU A 206 14.65 5.00 -4.70
CA LEU A 206 15.80 4.80 -5.58
C LEU A 206 16.62 6.09 -5.74
N LEU A 207 15.94 7.23 -5.90
CA LEU A 207 16.56 8.55 -5.97
C LEU A 207 17.34 8.87 -4.68
N MET A 208 16.73 8.68 -3.51
CA MET A 208 17.35 8.93 -2.22
C MET A 208 18.52 7.96 -1.91
N ARG A 209 18.48 6.74 -2.45
CA ARG A 209 19.58 5.77 -2.41
C ARG A 209 20.70 6.10 -3.41
N LYS A 210 20.47 7.04 -4.35
CA LYS A 210 21.34 7.32 -5.51
C LYS A 210 21.53 6.09 -6.40
N ASP A 211 20.54 5.22 -6.46
CA ASP A 211 20.54 4.03 -7.32
C ASP A 211 20.10 4.41 -8.74
N TRP A 212 21.02 5.02 -9.48
CA TRP A 212 20.78 5.49 -10.86
C TRP A 212 20.43 4.35 -11.81
N ARG A 213 21.02 3.16 -11.61
CA ARG A 213 20.66 1.95 -12.38
C ARG A 213 19.22 1.56 -12.12
N GLY A 214 18.81 1.59 -10.86
CA GLY A 214 17.42 1.34 -10.46
C GLY A 214 16.45 2.34 -11.08
N ILE A 215 16.77 3.63 -11.10
CA ILE A 215 15.96 4.68 -11.73
C ILE A 215 15.84 4.45 -13.24
N LEU A 216 16.95 4.18 -13.93
CA LEU A 216 16.94 3.90 -15.37
C LEU A 216 16.14 2.63 -15.67
N THR A 217 16.26 1.59 -14.86
CA THR A 217 15.51 0.34 -15.00
C THR A 217 14.02 0.56 -14.77
N LEU A 218 13.64 1.39 -13.77
CA LEU A 218 12.24 1.79 -13.54
C LEU A 218 11.69 2.49 -14.79
N GLY A 219 12.42 3.48 -15.29
CA GLY A 219 12.03 4.20 -16.51
C GLY A 219 11.92 3.29 -17.73
N ALA A 220 12.88 2.39 -17.92
CA ALA A 220 12.89 1.45 -19.05
C ALA A 220 11.74 0.46 -18.99
N SER A 221 11.50 -0.16 -17.82
CA SER A 221 10.39 -1.11 -17.67
C SER A 221 9.03 -0.43 -17.73
N PHE A 222 8.87 0.76 -17.15
CA PHE A 222 7.66 1.55 -17.32
C PHE A 222 7.45 1.96 -18.79
N GLY A 223 8.50 2.45 -19.47
CA GLY A 223 8.47 2.76 -20.90
C GLY A 223 8.10 1.56 -21.75
N THR A 224 8.59 0.36 -21.39
CA THR A 224 8.19 -0.89 -22.06
C THR A 224 6.68 -1.15 -21.92
N THR A 225 6.09 -0.92 -20.75
CA THR A 225 4.63 -1.08 -20.58
C THR A 225 3.84 -0.09 -21.41
N ILE A 226 4.33 1.15 -21.55
CA ILE A 226 3.73 2.16 -22.45
C ILE A 226 3.82 1.68 -23.89
N LEU A 227 5.00 1.24 -24.32
CA LEU A 227 5.22 0.73 -25.68
C LEU A 227 4.29 -0.44 -26.00
N LEU A 228 4.15 -1.40 -25.08
CA LEU A 228 3.20 -2.52 -25.24
C LEU A 228 1.76 -2.02 -25.39
N GLY A 229 1.37 -0.99 -24.62
CA GLY A 229 0.08 -0.33 -24.78
C GLY A 229 -0.11 0.24 -26.19
N PHE A 230 0.88 0.93 -26.74
CA PHE A 230 0.82 1.47 -28.11
C PHE A 230 0.85 0.39 -29.19
N ILE A 231 1.56 -0.72 -28.98
CA ILE A 231 1.62 -1.82 -29.96
C ILE A 231 0.27 -2.57 -30.03
N PHE A 232 -0.32 -2.89 -28.91
CA PHE A 232 -1.52 -3.74 -28.87
C PHE A 232 -2.83 -2.95 -28.83
N LEU A 233 -2.81 -1.72 -28.32
CA LEU A 233 -3.99 -0.87 -28.10
C LEU A 233 -3.68 0.59 -28.49
N PRO A 234 -3.33 0.87 -29.79
CA PRO A 234 -2.80 2.17 -30.20
C PRO A 234 -3.77 3.33 -29.97
N GLN A 235 -5.05 3.16 -30.31
CA GLN A 235 -6.06 4.21 -30.14
C GLN A 235 -6.33 4.49 -28.67
N GLN A 236 -6.47 3.44 -27.85
CA GLN A 236 -6.67 3.53 -26.42
C GLN A 236 -5.45 4.16 -25.73
N ALA A 237 -4.23 3.84 -26.19
CA ALA A 237 -3.02 4.45 -25.66
C ALA A 237 -2.99 5.97 -25.95
N VAL A 238 -3.34 6.40 -27.17
CA VAL A 238 -3.48 7.83 -27.47
C VAL A 238 -4.52 8.46 -26.55
N THR A 239 -5.72 7.89 -26.46
CA THR A 239 -6.80 8.41 -25.60
C THR A 239 -6.36 8.52 -24.15
N PHE A 240 -5.67 7.51 -23.61
CA PHE A 240 -5.21 7.55 -22.22
C PHE A 240 -4.21 8.67 -21.99
N TRP A 241 -3.14 8.71 -22.78
CA TRP A 241 -2.02 9.62 -22.53
C TRP A 241 -2.33 11.08 -22.89
N THR A 242 -3.31 11.35 -23.76
CA THR A 242 -3.67 12.71 -24.16
C THR A 242 -4.85 13.30 -23.37
N SER A 243 -5.73 12.46 -22.81
CA SER A 243 -6.96 12.95 -22.14
C SER A 243 -7.29 12.23 -20.84
N ALA A 244 -7.42 10.89 -20.83
CA ALA A 244 -7.96 10.17 -19.68
C ALA A 244 -7.07 10.26 -18.43
N VAL A 245 -5.74 10.32 -18.57
CA VAL A 245 -4.77 10.39 -17.48
C VAL A 245 -4.90 11.68 -16.64
N SER A 246 -5.32 12.77 -17.25
CA SER A 246 -5.49 14.09 -16.61
C SER A 246 -6.90 14.31 -16.03
N ASP A 247 -7.87 13.49 -16.40
CA ASP A 247 -9.27 13.62 -15.96
C ASP A 247 -9.49 12.82 -14.64
N SER A 248 -9.11 13.41 -13.51
CA SER A 248 -9.33 12.81 -12.20
C SER A 248 -10.81 12.57 -11.88
N GLY A 249 -11.73 13.33 -12.49
CA GLY A 249 -13.18 13.17 -12.32
C GLY A 249 -13.70 11.81 -12.80
N ARG A 250 -12.94 11.09 -13.63
CA ARG A 250 -13.27 9.71 -14.03
C ARG A 250 -13.17 8.71 -12.88
N VAL A 251 -12.30 8.97 -11.91
CA VAL A 251 -12.04 8.04 -10.79
C VAL A 251 -13.14 8.12 -9.71
N GLY A 252 -13.88 9.23 -9.66
CA GLY A 252 -14.97 9.47 -8.71
C GLY A 252 -14.93 10.86 -8.07
N GLY A 253 -15.81 11.09 -7.10
CA GLY A 253 -15.93 12.39 -6.41
C GLY A 253 -14.75 12.65 -5.47
N ILE A 254 -13.97 13.71 -5.72
CA ILE A 254 -12.77 14.03 -4.93
C ILE A 254 -13.08 14.24 -3.45
N ASN A 255 -14.25 14.80 -3.10
CA ASN A 255 -14.66 15.04 -1.72
C ASN A 255 -15.37 13.85 -1.05
N PHE A 256 -15.38 12.68 -1.69
CA PHE A 256 -15.97 11.48 -1.09
C PHE A 256 -15.20 11.08 0.18
N ALA A 257 -15.92 10.71 1.24
CA ALA A 257 -15.36 10.42 2.58
C ALA A 257 -14.22 9.38 2.61
N ASP A 258 -14.16 8.52 1.60
CA ASP A 258 -13.11 7.50 1.46
C ASP A 258 -11.83 8.02 0.79
N ASN A 259 -11.80 9.28 0.32
CA ASN A 259 -10.61 9.86 -0.28
C ASN A 259 -9.62 10.33 0.79
N ILE A 260 -8.55 9.57 0.99
CA ILE A 260 -7.49 9.79 2.00
C ILE A 260 -6.30 10.60 1.46
N SER A 261 -6.37 11.11 0.23
CA SER A 261 -5.32 11.97 -0.35
C SER A 261 -5.29 13.36 0.26
N ILE A 262 -4.20 14.12 0.02
CA ILE A 262 -4.11 15.53 0.43
C ILE A 262 -5.27 16.32 -0.15
N GLN A 263 -5.58 16.15 -1.43
CA GLN A 263 -6.69 16.89 -2.05
C GLN A 263 -8.02 16.51 -1.43
N GLY A 264 -8.25 15.20 -1.12
CA GLY A 264 -9.46 14.71 -0.48
C GLY A 264 -9.69 15.36 0.88
N TRP A 265 -8.73 15.25 1.79
CA TRP A 265 -8.93 15.80 3.12
C TRP A 265 -8.94 17.33 3.18
N LEU A 266 -8.28 18.05 2.25
CA LEU A 266 -8.45 19.50 2.12
C LEU A 266 -9.89 19.87 1.77
N MET A 267 -10.52 19.11 0.87
CA MET A 267 -11.93 19.31 0.53
C MET A 267 -12.85 18.96 1.69
N HIS A 268 -12.51 17.94 2.49
CA HIS A 268 -13.24 17.62 3.73
C HIS A 268 -13.11 18.75 4.78
N LEU A 269 -11.97 19.47 4.81
CA LEU A 269 -11.80 20.68 5.63
C LEU A 269 -12.53 21.91 5.08
N GLY A 270 -13.20 21.78 3.95
CA GLY A 270 -13.99 22.86 3.35
C GLY A 270 -13.26 23.71 2.32
N LEU A 271 -11.98 23.40 2.00
CA LEU A 271 -11.27 24.17 0.97
C LEU A 271 -11.87 23.91 -0.41
N ARG A 272 -11.99 24.98 -1.19
CA ARG A 272 -12.49 24.96 -2.57
C ARG A 272 -11.59 25.85 -3.44
N GLU A 273 -11.77 25.79 -4.76
CA GLU A 273 -11.08 26.70 -5.67
C GLU A 273 -11.50 28.16 -5.39
N PRO A 274 -10.58 29.13 -5.52
CA PRO A 274 -9.23 29.00 -6.09
C PRO A 274 -8.13 28.60 -5.06
N THR A 275 -8.44 28.54 -3.76
CA THR A 275 -7.44 28.28 -2.69
C THR A 275 -7.00 26.82 -2.60
N LEU A 276 -7.83 25.88 -3.05
CA LEU A 276 -7.56 24.45 -2.96
C LEU A 276 -6.26 24.06 -3.67
N ARG A 277 -6.08 24.44 -4.94
CA ARG A 277 -4.91 24.03 -5.75
C ARG A 277 -3.57 24.51 -5.19
N PRO A 278 -3.36 25.78 -4.88
CA PRO A 278 -2.07 26.21 -4.36
C PRO A 278 -1.74 25.55 -3.03
N VAL A 279 -2.73 25.38 -2.12
CA VAL A 279 -2.53 24.70 -0.84
C VAL A 279 -2.21 23.21 -1.06
N TYR A 280 -2.92 22.55 -1.98
CA TYR A 280 -2.65 21.16 -2.34
C TYR A 280 -1.20 20.97 -2.83
N TYR A 281 -0.74 21.77 -3.80
CA TYR A 281 0.63 21.63 -4.31
C TYR A 281 1.68 21.97 -3.26
N ALA A 282 1.44 22.96 -2.41
CA ALA A 282 2.35 23.29 -1.31
C ALA A 282 2.48 22.11 -0.32
N LEU A 283 1.38 21.46 0.04
CA LEU A 283 1.38 20.31 0.93
C LEU A 283 1.97 19.05 0.26
N VAL A 284 1.77 18.85 -1.04
CA VAL A 284 2.44 17.80 -1.80
C VAL A 284 3.96 17.98 -1.70
N LEU A 285 4.48 19.17 -1.97
CA LEU A 285 5.92 19.47 -1.89
C LEU A 285 6.43 19.28 -0.45
N ALA A 286 5.70 19.76 0.55
CA ALA A 286 6.03 19.55 1.96
C ALA A 286 6.07 18.06 2.33
N THR A 287 5.12 17.26 1.84
CA THR A 287 5.07 15.81 2.08
C THR A 287 6.23 15.08 1.39
N ILE A 288 6.59 15.48 0.17
CA ILE A 288 7.80 14.96 -0.51
C ILE A 288 9.04 15.26 0.30
N GLY A 289 9.19 16.51 0.77
CA GLY A 289 10.31 16.93 1.62
C GLY A 289 10.38 16.15 2.95
N LEU A 290 9.23 15.98 3.61
CA LEU A 290 9.10 15.16 4.82
C LEU A 290 9.55 13.71 4.58
N CYS A 291 9.04 13.07 3.52
CA CYS A 291 9.43 11.72 3.15
C CYS A 291 10.91 11.62 2.79
N ALA A 292 11.48 12.61 2.10
CA ALA A 292 12.90 12.64 1.78
C ALA A 292 13.78 12.71 3.06
N VAL A 293 13.39 13.52 4.06
CA VAL A 293 14.06 13.58 5.36
C VAL A 293 14.03 12.23 6.07
N LEU A 294 12.87 11.58 6.12
CA LEU A 294 12.73 10.24 6.70
C LEU A 294 13.57 9.21 5.94
N LEU A 295 13.43 9.13 4.63
CA LEU A 295 14.16 8.18 3.78
C LEU A 295 15.66 8.30 3.94
N ARG A 296 16.21 9.51 4.05
CA ARG A 296 17.63 9.72 4.28
C ARG A 296 18.13 8.98 5.53
N GLN A 297 17.37 9.00 6.62
CA GLN A 297 17.75 8.34 7.87
C GLN A 297 17.49 6.81 7.82
N LEU A 298 16.37 6.41 7.24
CA LEU A 298 16.02 5.01 7.10
C LEU A 298 16.99 4.24 6.17
N ILE A 299 17.48 4.91 5.12
CA ILE A 299 18.53 4.36 4.23
C ILE A 299 19.83 4.18 5.00
N ARG A 300 20.24 5.18 5.79
CA ARG A 300 21.48 5.11 6.61
C ARG A 300 21.45 3.96 7.62
N ARG A 301 20.27 3.61 8.13
CA ARG A 301 20.06 2.53 9.10
C ARG A 301 19.68 1.19 8.45
N ASN A 302 19.65 1.15 7.12
CA ASN A 302 19.24 -0.03 6.33
C ASN A 302 17.83 -0.58 6.71
N LEU A 303 16.90 0.29 7.11
CA LEU A 303 15.53 -0.08 7.48
C LEU A 303 14.65 -0.15 6.21
N VAL A 304 14.81 -1.23 5.43
CA VAL A 304 14.21 -1.35 4.09
C VAL A 304 12.69 -1.33 4.13
N LEU A 305 12.05 -2.04 5.07
CA LEU A 305 10.59 -2.06 5.19
C LEU A 305 10.02 -0.69 5.55
N SER A 306 10.69 0.06 6.44
CA SER A 306 10.31 1.45 6.76
C SER A 306 10.45 2.38 5.57
N GLN A 307 11.47 2.19 4.70
CA GLN A 307 11.58 2.97 3.46
C GLN A 307 10.37 2.71 2.55
N VAL A 308 9.96 1.45 2.40
CA VAL A 308 8.78 1.10 1.60
C VAL A 308 7.50 1.65 2.23
N ALA A 309 7.35 1.59 3.56
CA ALA A 309 6.23 2.18 4.28
C ALA A 309 6.10 3.70 4.03
N VAL A 310 7.22 4.44 4.10
CA VAL A 310 7.26 5.89 3.79
C VAL A 310 6.91 6.15 2.31
N GLY A 311 7.39 5.31 1.38
CA GLY A 311 7.00 5.35 -0.02
C GLY A 311 5.51 5.13 -0.23
N GLY A 312 4.92 4.18 0.49
CA GLY A 312 3.48 3.90 0.49
C GLY A 312 2.65 5.06 1.04
N PHE A 313 3.09 5.68 2.13
CA PHE A 313 2.49 6.90 2.65
C PHE A 313 2.52 8.03 1.60
N LEU A 314 3.68 8.27 0.97
CA LEU A 314 3.81 9.26 -0.08
C LEU A 314 2.87 8.99 -1.25
N MET A 315 2.83 7.74 -1.73
CA MET A 315 2.00 7.32 -2.87
C MET A 315 0.53 7.70 -2.68
N VAL A 316 -0.06 7.38 -1.53
CA VAL A 316 -1.47 7.66 -1.26
C VAL A 316 -1.72 9.14 -0.98
N SER A 317 -0.73 9.85 -0.47
CA SER A 317 -0.83 11.26 -0.11
C SER A 317 -0.91 12.19 -1.32
N ILE A 318 0.01 12.01 -2.29
CA ILE A 318 0.19 12.94 -3.41
C ILE A 318 -0.76 12.70 -4.58
N SER A 319 -1.43 11.54 -4.63
CA SER A 319 -2.43 11.27 -5.66
C SER A 319 -3.63 12.22 -5.48
N PRO A 320 -4.23 12.77 -6.55
CA PRO A 320 -5.44 13.58 -6.44
C PRO A 320 -6.62 12.82 -5.81
N ILE A 321 -6.73 11.54 -6.13
CA ILE A 321 -7.70 10.62 -5.53
C ILE A 321 -6.96 9.39 -5.03
N SER A 322 -7.17 9.09 -3.75
CA SER A 322 -6.65 7.90 -3.09
C SER A 322 -7.71 7.33 -2.17
N TRP A 323 -8.45 6.36 -2.67
CA TRP A 323 -9.42 5.65 -1.85
C TRP A 323 -8.73 4.88 -0.73
N SER A 324 -9.40 4.65 0.38
CA SER A 324 -8.81 3.93 1.53
C SER A 324 -8.20 2.58 1.12
N HIS A 325 -8.83 1.84 0.21
CA HIS A 325 -8.34 0.56 -0.31
C HIS A 325 -7.08 0.67 -1.21
N HIS A 326 -6.64 1.88 -1.58
CA HIS A 326 -5.32 2.08 -2.19
C HIS A 326 -4.19 1.94 -1.16
N ASN A 327 -4.49 2.12 0.13
CA ASN A 327 -3.51 2.07 1.20
C ASN A 327 -3.28 0.64 1.75
N VAL A 328 -3.06 -0.33 0.87
CA VAL A 328 -2.71 -1.71 1.29
C VAL A 328 -1.36 -1.79 2.02
N MET A 329 -0.56 -0.71 1.97
CA MET A 329 0.68 -0.55 2.75
C MET A 329 0.40 -0.19 4.22
N PHE A 330 -0.85 0.11 4.60
CA PHE A 330 -1.19 0.57 5.94
C PHE A 330 -0.68 -0.34 7.08
N PRO A 331 -0.83 -1.68 7.02
CA PRO A 331 -0.27 -2.56 8.04
C PRO A 331 1.26 -2.43 8.17
N LEU A 332 1.95 -2.23 7.04
CA LEU A 332 3.40 -2.00 7.01
C LEU A 332 3.76 -0.65 7.65
N ILE A 333 2.99 0.40 7.38
CA ILE A 333 3.21 1.73 7.99
C ILE A 333 3.10 1.64 9.51
N ILE A 334 2.03 1.01 10.02
CA ILE A 334 1.84 0.84 11.47
C ILE A 334 2.95 -0.01 12.09
N MET A 335 3.31 -1.12 11.44
CA MET A 335 4.41 -1.97 11.90
C MET A 335 5.71 -1.17 12.04
N THR A 336 6.06 -0.37 11.04
CA THR A 336 7.30 0.42 11.07
C THR A 336 7.26 1.57 12.08
N LEU A 337 6.09 2.14 12.36
CA LEU A 337 5.94 3.06 13.48
C LEU A 337 6.21 2.35 14.81
N VAL A 338 5.63 1.18 15.03
CA VAL A 338 5.76 0.45 16.30
C VAL A 338 7.17 -0.13 16.49
N LEU A 339 7.75 -0.77 15.47
CA LEU A 339 9.00 -1.51 15.59
C LEU A 339 10.27 -0.67 15.29
N ASP A 340 10.13 0.45 14.59
CA ASP A 340 11.27 1.30 14.23
C ASP A 340 11.15 2.73 14.75
N ALA A 341 10.02 3.44 14.52
CA ALA A 341 9.91 4.84 14.88
C ALA A 341 9.92 5.05 16.40
N PHE A 342 9.10 4.29 17.14
CA PHE A 342 9.03 4.40 18.59
C PHE A 342 10.36 4.06 19.27
N PRO A 343 10.97 2.89 19.07
CA PRO A 343 12.18 2.51 19.79
C PRO A 343 13.44 3.26 19.35
N LEU A 344 13.54 3.67 18.07
CA LEU A 344 14.78 4.21 17.53
C LEU A 344 14.79 5.75 17.45
N PHE A 345 13.62 6.40 17.45
CA PHE A 345 13.53 7.84 17.20
C PHE A 345 12.70 8.57 18.26
N PHE A 346 11.53 8.05 18.65
CA PHE A 346 10.65 8.76 19.58
C PHE A 346 11.13 8.70 21.03
N THR A 347 12.00 7.75 21.38
CA THR A 347 12.68 7.72 22.68
C THR A 347 13.54 8.96 22.96
N HIS A 348 13.93 9.69 21.90
CA HIS A 348 14.70 10.92 22.02
C HIS A 348 13.83 12.19 22.08
N LEU A 349 12.51 12.04 21.99
CA LEU A 349 11.59 13.16 22.15
C LEU A 349 11.26 13.39 23.63
N PRO A 350 10.85 14.62 24.00
CA PRO A 350 10.22 14.86 25.31
C PRO A 350 9.05 13.91 25.54
N ALA A 351 8.85 13.47 26.78
CA ALA A 351 7.83 12.45 27.12
C ALA A 351 6.42 12.78 26.61
N TRP A 352 6.03 14.07 26.66
CA TRP A 352 4.73 14.51 26.18
C TRP A 352 4.59 14.35 24.65
N LEU A 353 5.65 14.63 23.87
CA LEU A 353 5.64 14.41 22.40
C LEU A 353 5.62 12.93 22.05
N SER A 354 6.41 12.12 22.75
CA SER A 354 6.38 10.66 22.56
C SER A 354 5.02 10.09 22.92
N GLY A 355 4.41 10.52 24.02
CA GLY A 355 3.02 10.15 24.39
C GLY A 355 2.01 10.60 23.34
N THR A 356 2.11 11.83 22.83
CA THR A 356 1.26 12.32 21.75
C THR A 356 1.40 11.45 20.50
N ALA A 357 2.62 11.07 20.10
CA ALA A 357 2.85 10.19 18.95
C ALA A 357 2.18 8.84 19.12
N HIS A 358 2.18 8.25 20.34
CA HIS A 358 1.45 7.02 20.62
C HIS A 358 -0.06 7.19 20.43
N VAL A 359 -0.65 8.24 21.01
CA VAL A 359 -2.09 8.50 20.87
C VAL A 359 -2.47 8.68 19.41
N LEU A 360 -1.74 9.52 18.67
CA LEU A 360 -1.98 9.77 17.25
C LEU A 360 -1.87 8.48 16.41
N THR A 361 -0.89 7.62 16.71
CA THR A 361 -0.73 6.33 16.01
C THR A 361 -1.93 5.43 16.26
N TRP A 362 -2.42 5.33 17.50
CA TRP A 362 -3.58 4.52 17.82
C TRP A 362 -4.87 5.08 17.23
N VAL A 363 -5.07 6.39 17.23
CA VAL A 363 -6.23 7.03 16.57
C VAL A 363 -6.18 6.78 15.06
N ALA A 364 -5.02 6.93 14.43
CA ALA A 364 -4.85 6.61 13.02
C ALA A 364 -5.11 5.12 12.74
N PHE A 365 -4.57 4.22 13.58
CA PHE A 365 -4.76 2.78 13.43
C PHE A 365 -6.23 2.39 13.55
N ILE A 366 -6.89 2.77 14.65
CA ILE A 366 -8.30 2.41 14.91
C ILE A 366 -9.20 3.00 13.82
N GLY A 367 -9.00 4.28 13.48
CA GLY A 367 -9.84 4.94 12.49
C GLY A 367 -9.68 4.38 11.08
N LEU A 368 -8.46 4.04 10.65
CA LEU A 368 -8.21 3.39 9.36
C LEU A 368 -8.56 1.90 9.37
N TYR A 369 -8.50 1.25 10.54
CA TYR A 369 -9.02 -0.11 10.71
C TYR A 369 -10.54 -0.15 10.48
N ILE A 370 -11.27 0.81 11.04
CA ILE A 370 -12.72 0.94 10.82
C ILE A 370 -13.00 1.37 9.37
N SER A 371 -12.29 2.30 8.82
CA SER A 371 -12.38 3.02 7.54
C SER A 371 -13.00 4.42 7.69
N PRO A 372 -12.40 5.43 7.04
CA PRO A 372 -12.95 6.80 7.01
C PRO A 372 -14.40 6.87 6.52
N MET A 373 -14.73 6.10 5.48
CA MET A 373 -16.09 6.01 4.94
C MET A 373 -17.10 5.54 6.00
N TRP A 374 -16.77 4.52 6.78
CA TRP A 374 -17.64 3.99 7.82
C TRP A 374 -17.78 4.95 8.99
N LEU A 375 -16.70 5.63 9.36
CA LEU A 375 -16.73 6.68 10.38
C LEU A 375 -17.64 7.84 9.95
N GLY A 376 -17.52 8.30 8.71
CA GLY A 376 -18.40 9.33 8.15
C GLY A 376 -19.87 8.89 8.12
N ALA A 377 -20.13 7.66 7.67
CA ALA A 377 -21.50 7.11 7.64
C ALA A 377 -22.14 6.99 9.02
N ALA A 378 -21.38 6.54 10.03
CA ALA A 378 -21.88 6.36 11.38
C ALA A 378 -22.43 7.67 12.00
N ILE A 379 -21.83 8.81 11.64
CA ILE A 379 -22.23 10.14 12.15
C ILE A 379 -23.16 10.86 11.18
N GLY A 380 -23.03 10.60 9.87
CA GLY A 380 -23.67 11.38 8.80
C GLY A 380 -25.02 10.85 8.34
N GLY A 381 -25.67 9.94 9.07
CA GLY A 381 -27.01 9.44 8.72
C GLY A 381 -27.02 8.09 7.99
N GLY A 382 -25.93 7.33 8.08
CA GLY A 382 -25.86 5.96 7.56
C GLY A 382 -25.30 5.86 6.12
N PHE A 383 -25.25 4.61 5.60
CA PHE A 383 -24.63 4.33 4.30
C PHE A 383 -25.36 4.90 3.10
N ASN A 384 -26.66 5.13 3.21
CA ASN A 384 -27.46 5.72 2.12
C ASN A 384 -27.11 7.20 1.86
N SER A 385 -26.46 7.87 2.81
CA SER A 385 -26.06 9.28 2.71
C SER A 385 -24.61 9.50 2.30
N LEU A 386 -23.83 8.44 2.00
CA LEU A 386 -22.39 8.52 1.74
C LEU A 386 -21.98 9.53 0.66
N ASN A 387 -22.80 9.71 -0.36
CA ASN A 387 -22.56 10.67 -1.44
C ASN A 387 -22.83 12.12 -1.05
N HIS A 388 -23.54 12.35 0.06
CA HIS A 388 -24.03 13.66 0.53
C HIS A 388 -23.79 13.87 2.02
N LEU A 389 -22.65 13.39 2.54
CA LEU A 389 -22.32 13.56 3.94
C LEU A 389 -22.20 15.05 4.30
N ALA A 390 -22.77 15.41 5.43
CA ALA A 390 -22.61 16.73 5.99
C ALA A 390 -21.14 17.02 6.34
N GLN A 391 -20.76 18.30 6.32
CA GLN A 391 -19.36 18.73 6.54
C GLN A 391 -18.76 18.18 7.84
N TYR A 392 -19.52 18.11 8.93
CA TYR A 392 -19.03 17.57 10.21
C TYR A 392 -18.69 16.07 10.12
N ALA A 393 -19.44 15.29 9.33
CA ALA A 393 -19.19 13.87 9.12
C ALA A 393 -17.93 13.64 8.26
N LEU A 394 -17.71 14.48 7.24
CA LEU A 394 -16.48 14.49 6.45
C LEU A 394 -15.27 14.86 7.31
N LEU A 395 -15.38 15.87 8.19
CA LEU A 395 -14.33 16.24 9.13
C LEU A 395 -13.97 15.07 10.04
N PHE A 396 -14.98 14.40 10.61
CA PHE A 396 -14.75 13.25 11.49
C PHE A 396 -14.08 12.09 10.76
N SER A 397 -14.49 11.78 9.52
CA SER A 397 -13.86 10.74 8.69
C SER A 397 -12.39 11.04 8.39
N THR A 398 -12.00 12.32 8.42
CA THR A 398 -10.64 12.78 8.09
C THR A 398 -9.68 12.69 9.28
N VAL A 399 -10.18 12.70 10.53
CA VAL A 399 -9.34 12.69 11.74
C VAL A 399 -8.24 11.61 11.74
N PRO A 400 -8.51 10.32 11.40
CA PRO A 400 -7.47 9.30 11.40
C PRO A 400 -6.33 9.59 10.42
N ILE A 401 -6.66 10.17 9.28
CA ILE A 401 -5.66 10.54 8.26
C ILE A 401 -4.79 11.70 8.75
N LEU A 402 -5.40 12.73 9.33
CA LEU A 402 -4.65 13.86 9.91
C LEU A 402 -3.74 13.38 11.05
N CYS A 403 -4.19 12.44 11.88
CA CYS A 403 -3.36 11.82 12.90
C CYS A 403 -2.16 11.07 12.29
N LEU A 404 -2.35 10.35 11.17
CA LEU A 404 -1.26 9.70 10.46
C LEU A 404 -0.25 10.73 9.91
N TYR A 405 -0.71 11.82 9.31
CA TYR A 405 0.18 12.89 8.86
C TYR A 405 0.95 13.52 10.03
N ALA A 406 0.28 13.77 11.16
CA ALA A 406 0.91 14.35 12.33
C ALA A 406 2.00 13.43 12.92
N VAL A 407 1.76 12.12 13.04
CA VAL A 407 2.77 11.20 13.53
C VAL A 407 3.94 11.04 12.56
N MET A 408 3.70 11.08 11.25
CA MET A 408 4.78 11.07 10.25
C MET A 408 5.62 12.36 10.32
N ALA A 409 4.98 13.52 10.56
CA ALA A 409 5.69 14.78 10.78
C ALA A 409 6.51 14.77 12.08
N LEU A 410 5.97 14.22 13.18
CA LEU A 410 6.71 14.02 14.42
C LEU A 410 7.92 13.10 14.20
N TRP A 411 7.76 12.03 13.42
CA TRP A 411 8.87 11.14 13.06
C TRP A 411 9.95 11.90 12.29
N ALA A 412 9.59 12.67 11.27
CA ALA A 412 10.53 13.49 10.53
C ALA A 412 11.24 14.54 11.42
N GLY A 413 10.50 15.16 12.34
CA GLY A 413 11.06 16.07 13.34
C GLY A 413 12.06 15.38 14.28
N SER A 414 11.71 14.17 14.75
CA SER A 414 12.56 13.40 15.67
C SER A 414 13.93 13.05 15.06
N VAL A 415 13.97 12.68 13.77
CA VAL A 415 15.24 12.35 13.10
C VAL A 415 16.14 13.55 12.88
N CYS A 416 15.60 14.77 12.97
CA CYS A 416 16.36 16.03 12.89
C CYS A 416 16.85 16.52 14.26
N ALA A 417 16.36 15.93 15.36
CA ALA A 417 16.71 16.38 16.72
C ALA A 417 18.21 16.25 17.00
N PRO A 418 18.82 17.22 17.73
CA PRO A 418 20.25 17.18 18.04
C PRO A 418 20.69 15.93 18.79
N ALA A 419 19.85 15.40 19.71
CA ALA A 419 20.15 14.19 20.46
C ALA A 419 20.33 12.96 19.56
N VAL A 420 19.52 12.81 18.52
CA VAL A 420 19.64 11.73 17.53
C VAL A 420 20.93 11.85 16.74
N ARG A 421 21.33 13.07 16.38
CA ARG A 421 22.61 13.34 15.69
C ARG A 421 23.83 12.98 16.55
N ILE A 422 23.78 13.26 17.84
CA ILE A 422 24.85 12.91 18.79
C ILE A 422 24.96 11.37 18.92
N ALA A 423 23.84 10.67 19.10
CA ALA A 423 23.82 9.21 19.16
C ALA A 423 24.37 8.57 17.88
N GLN A 424 23.96 9.04 16.71
CA GLN A 424 24.47 8.59 15.42
C GLN A 424 25.98 8.82 15.24
N ASN A 425 26.49 9.94 15.72
CA ASN A 425 27.92 10.25 15.65
C ASN A 425 28.74 9.33 16.58
N ARG A 426 28.20 8.97 17.76
CA ARG A 426 28.81 7.98 18.67
C ARG A 426 28.83 6.58 18.05
N GLU A 427 27.72 6.11 17.47
CA GLU A 427 27.67 4.83 16.78
C GLU A 427 28.70 4.75 15.65
N ARG A 428 28.85 5.82 14.86
CA ARG A 428 29.87 5.91 13.80
C ARG A 428 31.30 5.91 14.34
N ALA A 429 31.56 6.58 15.45
CA ALA A 429 32.86 6.59 16.06
C ALA A 429 33.27 5.20 16.60
N VAL A 430 32.30 4.44 17.12
CA VAL A 430 32.51 3.06 17.58
C VAL A 430 32.78 2.09 16.41
N THR A 431 32.05 2.25 15.30
CA THR A 431 32.18 1.39 14.11
C THR A 431 33.43 1.74 13.27
N ALA A 432 33.93 2.97 13.35
CA ALA A 432 35.10 3.40 12.59
C ALA A 432 36.44 2.94 13.17
N GLY A 433 36.47 2.35 14.38
CA GLY A 433 37.71 1.95 15.07
C GLY A 433 38.62 3.11 15.42
N PRO A 434 39.67 2.89 16.23
CA PRO A 434 40.67 3.89 16.48
C PRO A 434 41.41 4.26 15.18
N LYS A 435 41.57 5.56 14.90
CA LYS A 435 42.39 6.03 13.80
C LYS A 435 43.82 5.47 13.98
N PRO A 436 44.43 4.91 12.91
CA PRO A 436 45.83 4.50 13.01
C PRO A 436 46.69 5.70 13.46
N GLU A 437 47.48 5.49 14.49
CA GLU A 437 48.46 6.51 14.92
C GLU A 437 49.37 6.88 13.74
N PRO A 438 49.67 8.16 13.55
CA PRO A 438 50.63 8.58 12.53
C PRO A 438 51.98 7.92 12.86
N GLN A 439 52.45 7.05 11.98
CA GLN A 439 53.81 6.53 12.07
C GLN A 439 54.75 7.71 12.04
N ALA A 440 55.45 7.90 13.16
CA ALA A 440 56.50 8.89 13.25
C ALA A 440 57.62 8.51 12.25
N ALA A 441 57.93 9.41 11.34
CA ALA A 441 59.01 9.32 10.40
C ALA A 441 60.35 9.64 11.07
#